data_92d4b76b1b0f9f6b68d9d206a85f2b08
#
_entry.id   92d4b76b1b0f9f6b68d9d206a85f2b08
#
_cell.length_a   1.000
_cell.length_b   1.000
_cell.length_c   1.000
_cell.angle_alpha   90.00
_cell.angle_beta   90.00
_cell.angle_gamma   90.00
#
_symmetry.space_group_name_H-M   'P 1'
#
loop_
_entity.id
_entity.type
_entity.pdbx_description
1 polymer ?
#
loop_
_entity_poly.entity_id
_entity_poly.type
_entity_poly.pdbx_seq_one_letter_code
_entity_poly.pdbx_strand_id
1 'polypeptide(L)'
;YGINMNLAVKIYNKYGGEIYSVLKENPYRMADDIDGVGFKTADEIAARVGIKTDSDFRIKSGIQYVLQQAAMDGHTYLPMEELTRRAVYLLGVESSQVEAHYMNLAMDRKIVMQLKDDITQIYANTFYYMEANTAAMLKQLDVTYDVPDIEIEAAIRNIEKKTEMELDEHQVEAVKEAVRNGLLVITCLLYTSDAADDLIGV
;
A
#
# COMPACT_ATOMS: atom_id res chain seq x y z
N TYR A 1 -27.84 -0.81 -18.50
CA TYR A 1 -26.76 0.01 -17.91
C TYR A 1 -25.35 -0.46 -18.29
N GLY A 2 -25.18 -1.42 -19.25
CA GLY A 2 -23.90 -1.87 -19.79
C GLY A 2 -23.01 -2.65 -18.81
N ILE A 3 -23.59 -3.17 -17.72
CA ILE A 3 -22.93 -4.07 -16.79
C ILE A 3 -23.15 -5.52 -17.24
N ASN A 4 -22.15 -6.39 -17.00
CA ASN A 4 -22.30 -7.81 -17.30
C ASN A 4 -23.24 -8.49 -16.28
N MET A 5 -23.76 -9.65 -16.65
CA MET A 5 -24.72 -10.38 -15.83
C MET A 5 -24.18 -10.71 -14.44
N ASN A 6 -22.91 -11.12 -14.33
CA ASN A 6 -22.29 -11.46 -13.04
C ASN A 6 -22.26 -10.27 -12.10
N LEU A 7 -21.95 -9.08 -12.63
CA LEU A 7 -21.94 -7.85 -11.85
C LEU A 7 -23.35 -7.44 -11.44
N ALA A 8 -24.33 -7.58 -12.34
CA ALA A 8 -25.74 -7.30 -12.03
C ALA A 8 -26.24 -8.18 -10.87
N VAL A 9 -25.89 -9.48 -10.87
CA VAL A 9 -26.23 -10.40 -9.79
C VAL A 9 -25.57 -9.98 -8.46
N LYS A 10 -24.29 -9.62 -8.48
CA LYS A 10 -23.59 -9.13 -7.26
C LYS A 10 -24.25 -7.87 -6.69
N ILE A 11 -24.56 -6.90 -7.54
CA ILE A 11 -25.24 -5.65 -7.15
C ILE A 11 -26.62 -5.96 -6.55
N TYR A 12 -27.39 -6.83 -7.20
CA TYR A 12 -28.71 -7.22 -6.71
C TYR A 12 -28.64 -7.98 -5.37
N ASN A 13 -27.69 -8.89 -5.22
CA ASN A 13 -27.49 -9.62 -3.96
C ASN A 13 -27.10 -8.69 -2.81
N LYS A 14 -26.35 -7.61 -3.09
CA LYS A 14 -25.92 -6.64 -2.07
C LYS A 14 -27.04 -5.68 -1.66
N TYR A 15 -27.77 -5.14 -2.62
CA TYR A 15 -28.71 -4.04 -2.39
C TYR A 15 -30.19 -4.41 -2.56
N GLY A 16 -30.49 -5.54 -3.22
CA GLY A 16 -31.87 -5.97 -3.45
C GLY A 16 -32.73 -4.86 -4.07
N GLY A 17 -33.85 -4.57 -3.44
CA GLY A 17 -34.78 -3.53 -3.87
C GLY A 17 -34.27 -2.09 -3.66
N GLU A 18 -33.22 -1.88 -2.83
CA GLU A 18 -32.66 -0.56 -2.56
C GLU A 18 -31.71 -0.06 -3.66
N ILE A 19 -31.45 -0.88 -4.68
CA ILE A 19 -30.52 -0.55 -5.77
C ILE A 19 -30.83 0.81 -6.42
N TYR A 20 -32.10 1.15 -6.59
CA TYR A 20 -32.50 2.40 -7.22
C TYR A 20 -32.20 3.62 -6.34
N SER A 21 -32.36 3.53 -5.02
CA SER A 21 -32.00 4.60 -4.10
C SER A 21 -30.48 4.77 -4.04
N VAL A 22 -29.72 3.69 -3.97
CA VAL A 22 -28.25 3.73 -4.00
C VAL A 22 -27.73 4.36 -5.29
N LEU A 23 -28.24 3.94 -6.44
CA LEU A 23 -27.85 4.50 -7.74
C LEU A 23 -28.17 5.99 -7.87
N LYS A 24 -29.27 6.43 -7.27
CA LYS A 24 -29.72 7.82 -7.34
C LYS A 24 -28.99 8.71 -6.35
N GLU A 25 -28.68 8.19 -5.17
CA GLU A 25 -28.04 8.96 -4.08
C GLU A 25 -26.52 8.98 -4.24
N ASN A 26 -25.88 7.82 -4.32
CA ASN A 26 -24.44 7.68 -4.45
C ASN A 26 -24.04 6.35 -5.13
N PRO A 27 -23.93 6.32 -6.46
CA PRO A 27 -23.53 5.09 -7.17
C PRO A 27 -22.09 4.66 -6.88
N TYR A 28 -21.22 5.57 -6.42
CA TYR A 28 -19.81 5.26 -6.10
C TYR A 28 -19.67 4.39 -4.86
N ARG A 29 -20.70 4.32 -4.00
CA ARG A 29 -20.77 3.39 -2.89
C ARG A 29 -20.61 1.93 -3.34
N MET A 30 -20.99 1.60 -4.56
CA MET A 30 -20.75 0.26 -5.10
C MET A 30 -19.29 -0.13 -5.20
N ALA A 31 -18.37 0.85 -5.37
CA ALA A 31 -16.94 0.58 -5.39
C ALA A 31 -16.39 0.22 -4.00
N ASP A 32 -17.02 0.70 -2.93
CA ASP A 32 -16.67 0.36 -1.54
C ASP A 32 -17.31 -0.97 -1.10
N ASP A 33 -18.52 -1.27 -1.59
CA ASP A 33 -19.40 -2.33 -1.06
C ASP A 33 -19.33 -3.65 -1.84
N ILE A 34 -18.80 -3.67 -3.08
CA ILE A 34 -18.86 -4.84 -3.97
C ILE A 34 -17.51 -5.17 -4.58
N ASP A 35 -16.97 -6.33 -4.24
CA ASP A 35 -15.72 -6.82 -4.82
C ASP A 35 -15.80 -6.96 -6.34
N GLY A 36 -14.85 -6.31 -7.02
CA GLY A 36 -14.77 -6.28 -8.49
C GLY A 36 -15.52 -5.11 -9.13
N VAL A 37 -16.11 -4.21 -8.34
CA VAL A 37 -16.58 -2.89 -8.79
C VAL A 37 -15.53 -1.86 -8.41
N GLY A 38 -14.79 -1.35 -9.39
CA GLY A 38 -13.87 -0.24 -9.17
C GLY A 38 -14.53 1.10 -9.52
N PHE A 39 -13.79 2.21 -9.21
CA PHE A 39 -14.22 3.58 -9.53
C PHE A 39 -14.70 3.72 -10.99
N LYS A 40 -13.96 3.20 -11.96
CA LYS A 40 -14.31 3.34 -13.40
C LYS A 40 -15.67 2.73 -13.72
N THR A 41 -15.96 1.54 -13.19
CA THR A 41 -17.27 0.89 -13.39
C THR A 41 -18.39 1.67 -12.71
N ALA A 42 -18.15 2.16 -11.49
CA ALA A 42 -19.12 3.01 -10.79
C ALA A 42 -19.36 4.34 -11.54
N ASP A 43 -18.31 4.94 -12.12
CA ASP A 43 -18.36 6.19 -12.89
C ASP A 43 -19.17 6.01 -14.19
N GLU A 44 -18.98 4.90 -14.90
CA GLU A 44 -19.79 4.56 -16.07
C GLU A 44 -21.27 4.39 -15.73
N ILE A 45 -21.59 3.75 -14.62
CA ILE A 45 -22.95 3.58 -14.15
C ILE A 45 -23.53 4.95 -13.74
N ALA A 46 -22.78 5.75 -13.00
CA ALA A 46 -23.16 7.09 -12.56
C ALA A 46 -23.50 8.01 -13.75
N ALA A 47 -22.67 8.01 -14.79
CA ALA A 47 -22.91 8.77 -16.01
C ALA A 47 -24.24 8.38 -16.69
N ARG A 48 -24.58 7.09 -16.69
CA ARG A 48 -25.80 6.58 -17.32
C ARG A 48 -27.09 6.87 -16.50
N VAL A 49 -26.96 7.01 -15.19
CA VAL A 49 -28.08 7.45 -14.33
C VAL A 49 -28.18 8.96 -14.20
N GLY A 50 -27.30 9.72 -14.88
CA GLY A 50 -27.35 11.18 -14.95
C GLY A 50 -26.72 11.90 -13.76
N ILE A 51 -25.78 11.27 -13.06
CA ILE A 51 -24.98 11.95 -12.02
C ILE A 51 -24.06 12.96 -12.70
N LYS A 52 -24.01 14.16 -12.13
CA LYS A 52 -23.15 15.24 -12.64
C LYS A 52 -21.67 14.89 -12.50
N THR A 53 -20.86 15.33 -13.46
CA THR A 53 -19.41 15.09 -13.51
C THR A 53 -18.65 15.79 -12.39
N ASP A 54 -19.21 16.82 -11.78
CA ASP A 54 -18.67 17.60 -10.67
C ASP A 54 -19.32 17.25 -9.33
N SER A 55 -20.00 16.11 -9.21
CA SER A 55 -20.62 15.71 -7.95
C SER A 55 -19.58 15.39 -6.89
N ASP A 56 -19.85 15.77 -5.64
CA ASP A 56 -18.99 15.53 -4.48
C ASP A 56 -18.61 14.06 -4.33
N PHE A 57 -19.57 13.17 -4.55
CA PHE A 57 -19.34 11.71 -4.47
C PHE A 57 -18.36 11.23 -5.52
N ARG A 58 -18.45 11.76 -6.75
CA ARG A 58 -17.54 11.43 -7.83
C ARG A 58 -16.12 11.88 -7.50
N ILE A 59 -15.97 13.14 -7.06
CA ILE A 59 -14.66 13.70 -6.74
C ILE A 59 -14.01 12.95 -5.57
N LYS A 60 -14.75 12.72 -4.49
CA LYS A 60 -14.26 11.96 -3.33
C LYS A 60 -13.83 10.53 -3.70
N SER A 61 -14.63 9.83 -4.47
CA SER A 61 -14.32 8.47 -4.91
C SER A 61 -13.13 8.44 -5.88
N GLY A 62 -13.02 9.44 -6.77
CA GLY A 62 -11.89 9.60 -7.68
C GLY A 62 -10.57 9.85 -6.97
N ILE A 63 -10.57 10.68 -5.93
CA ILE A 63 -9.38 10.90 -5.07
C ILE A 63 -8.92 9.58 -4.44
N GLN A 64 -9.84 8.82 -3.84
CA GLN A 64 -9.53 7.52 -3.24
C GLN A 64 -8.99 6.54 -4.28
N TYR A 65 -9.59 6.52 -5.49
CA TYR A 65 -9.11 5.68 -6.59
C TYR A 65 -7.68 6.03 -7.02
N VAL A 66 -7.32 7.31 -7.11
CA VAL A 66 -5.94 7.72 -7.42
C VAL A 66 -4.95 7.23 -6.38
N LEU A 67 -5.30 7.30 -5.09
CA LEU A 67 -4.46 6.76 -4.02
C LEU A 67 -4.33 5.23 -4.11
N GLN A 68 -5.40 4.51 -4.47
CA GLN A 68 -5.34 3.06 -4.70
C GLN A 68 -4.44 2.70 -5.88
N GLN A 69 -4.51 3.46 -6.98
CA GLN A 69 -3.61 3.25 -8.13
C GLN A 69 -2.15 3.51 -7.75
N ALA A 70 -1.88 4.59 -7.01
CA ALA A 70 -0.54 4.87 -6.51
C ALA A 70 0.00 3.74 -5.61
N ALA A 71 -0.87 3.12 -4.82
CA ALA A 71 -0.50 1.97 -3.98
C ALA A 71 -0.12 0.74 -4.82
N MET A 72 -0.76 0.51 -5.95
CA MET A 72 -0.38 -0.57 -6.89
C MET A 72 1.00 -0.32 -7.52
N ASP A 73 1.40 0.96 -7.64
CA ASP A 73 2.73 1.37 -8.09
C ASP A 73 3.77 1.39 -6.94
N GLY A 74 3.40 0.95 -5.73
CA GLY A 74 4.27 0.84 -4.56
C GLY A 74 4.34 2.08 -3.66
N HIS A 75 3.45 3.06 -3.85
CA HIS A 75 3.39 4.27 -3.04
C HIS A 75 2.41 4.11 -1.87
N THR A 76 2.85 4.39 -0.65
CA THR A 76 1.95 4.43 0.53
C THR A 76 1.20 5.75 0.65
N TYR A 77 1.74 6.81 0.07
CA TYR A 77 1.15 8.16 0.01
C TYR A 77 1.46 8.85 -1.32
N LEU A 78 0.77 9.94 -1.57
CA LEU A 78 1.15 10.92 -2.59
C LEU A 78 1.30 12.31 -1.94
N PRO A 79 2.24 13.16 -2.41
CA PRO A 79 2.22 14.59 -2.13
C PRO A 79 0.89 15.20 -2.60
N MET A 80 0.35 16.16 -1.84
CA MET A 80 -0.95 16.76 -2.14
C MET A 80 -1.04 17.32 -3.56
N GLU A 81 0.01 18.00 -4.03
CA GLU A 81 0.06 18.54 -5.39
C GLU A 81 -0.03 17.45 -6.45
N GLU A 82 0.69 16.35 -6.26
CA GLU A 82 0.69 15.21 -7.19
C GLU A 82 -0.67 14.51 -7.19
N LEU A 83 -1.27 14.31 -6.01
CA LEU A 83 -2.60 13.74 -5.89
C LEU A 83 -3.64 14.62 -6.59
N THR A 84 -3.59 15.94 -6.37
CA THR A 84 -4.48 16.92 -7.02
C THR A 84 -4.33 16.84 -8.53
N ARG A 85 -3.10 16.86 -9.04
CA ARG A 85 -2.81 16.78 -10.48
C ARG A 85 -3.38 15.50 -11.12
N ARG A 86 -3.18 14.35 -10.48
CA ARG A 86 -3.69 13.05 -10.96
C ARG A 86 -5.22 13.00 -10.90
N ALA A 87 -5.82 13.53 -9.84
CA ALA A 87 -7.27 13.58 -9.68
C ALA A 87 -7.94 14.51 -10.70
N VAL A 88 -7.37 15.69 -10.95
CA VAL A 88 -7.81 16.62 -12.01
C VAL A 88 -7.77 15.94 -13.37
N TYR A 89 -6.68 15.26 -13.69
CA TYR A 89 -6.55 14.53 -14.96
C TYR A 89 -7.60 13.41 -15.11
N LEU A 90 -7.83 12.64 -14.04
CA LEU A 90 -8.81 11.54 -14.04
C LEU A 90 -10.24 12.04 -14.18
N LEU A 91 -10.59 13.09 -13.44
CA LEU A 91 -11.97 13.54 -13.25
C LEU A 91 -12.40 14.62 -14.24
N GLY A 92 -11.45 15.34 -14.82
CA GLY A 92 -11.72 16.48 -15.72
C GLY A 92 -12.38 17.66 -14.98
N VAL A 93 -11.99 17.90 -13.73
CA VAL A 93 -12.49 19.00 -12.87
C VAL A 93 -11.36 19.96 -12.51
N GLU A 94 -11.69 21.13 -11.96
CA GLU A 94 -10.68 22.10 -11.51
C GLU A 94 -9.99 21.65 -10.22
N SER A 95 -8.72 22.07 -10.00
CA SER A 95 -7.94 21.74 -8.81
C SER A 95 -8.63 22.16 -7.51
N SER A 96 -9.24 23.34 -7.50
CA SER A 96 -9.99 23.84 -6.34
C SER A 96 -11.14 22.93 -5.91
N GLN A 97 -11.80 22.26 -6.87
CA GLN A 97 -12.87 21.32 -6.58
C GLN A 97 -12.31 20.03 -5.92
N VAL A 98 -11.12 19.56 -6.34
CA VAL A 98 -10.47 18.43 -5.70
C VAL A 98 -10.02 18.77 -4.28
N GLU A 99 -9.33 19.89 -4.11
CA GLU A 99 -8.77 20.35 -2.83
C GLU A 99 -9.83 20.59 -1.77
N ALA A 100 -11.01 21.10 -2.17
CA ALA A 100 -12.15 21.32 -1.27
C ALA A 100 -12.61 20.03 -0.54
N HIS A 101 -12.30 18.85 -1.08
CA HIS A 101 -12.75 17.58 -0.51
C HIS A 101 -11.74 16.91 0.42
N TYR A 102 -10.49 17.35 0.50
CA TYR A 102 -9.48 16.71 1.34
C TYR A 102 -9.87 16.73 2.82
N MET A 103 -10.29 17.88 3.35
CA MET A 103 -10.71 17.97 4.74
C MET A 103 -11.91 17.07 5.05
N ASN A 104 -12.89 17.00 4.16
CA ASN A 104 -14.05 16.13 4.32
C ASN A 104 -13.64 14.64 4.33
N LEU A 105 -12.77 14.23 3.41
CA LEU A 105 -12.25 12.86 3.36
C LEU A 105 -11.43 12.52 4.61
N ALA A 106 -10.68 13.47 5.16
CA ALA A 106 -9.95 13.28 6.41
C ALA A 106 -10.89 13.13 7.61
N MET A 107 -11.94 13.97 7.70
CA MET A 107 -12.98 13.84 8.73
C MET A 107 -13.74 12.52 8.64
N ASP A 108 -14.03 12.05 7.42
CA ASP A 108 -14.65 10.76 7.14
C ASP A 108 -13.69 9.57 7.35
N ARG A 109 -12.46 9.83 7.78
CA ARG A 109 -11.39 8.82 7.98
C ARG A 109 -11.10 7.97 6.75
N LYS A 110 -11.26 8.53 5.57
CA LYS A 110 -10.92 7.88 4.30
C LYS A 110 -9.46 8.12 3.91
N ILE A 111 -8.91 9.27 4.31
CA ILE A 111 -7.52 9.66 4.11
C ILE A 111 -6.89 10.16 5.41
N VAL A 112 -5.56 10.16 5.45
CA VAL A 112 -4.77 10.84 6.49
C VAL A 112 -3.88 11.86 5.80
N MET A 113 -3.85 13.08 6.34
CA MET A 113 -3.00 14.17 5.88
C MET A 113 -1.89 14.39 6.90
N GLN A 114 -0.64 14.34 6.48
CA GLN A 114 0.53 14.56 7.32
C GLN A 114 1.46 15.59 6.69
N LEU A 115 1.80 16.64 7.44
CA LEU A 115 2.85 17.56 7.02
C LEU A 115 4.21 17.03 7.47
N LYS A 116 5.10 16.80 6.52
CA LYS A 116 6.47 16.36 6.76
C LYS A 116 7.40 17.04 5.77
N ASP A 117 8.48 17.63 6.26
CA ASP A 117 9.48 18.32 5.45
C ASP A 117 8.86 19.33 4.47
N ASP A 118 7.92 20.15 4.96
CA ASP A 118 7.12 21.14 4.21
C ASP A 118 6.24 20.55 3.08
N ILE A 119 6.11 19.23 3.02
CA ILE A 119 5.27 18.55 2.04
C ILE A 119 4.05 17.96 2.76
N THR A 120 2.85 18.29 2.29
CA THR A 120 1.63 17.63 2.74
C THR A 120 1.50 16.29 2.04
N GLN A 121 1.71 15.22 2.79
CA GLN A 121 1.55 13.84 2.36
C GLN A 121 0.12 13.38 2.60
N ILE A 122 -0.52 12.80 1.58
CA ILE A 122 -1.88 12.27 1.69
C ILE A 122 -1.84 10.76 1.49
N TYR A 123 -2.26 10.04 2.53
CA TYR A 123 -2.35 8.59 2.58
C TYR A 123 -3.80 8.14 2.44
N ALA A 124 -4.04 7.00 1.79
CA ALA A 124 -5.24 6.24 2.11
C ALA A 124 -5.14 5.77 3.57
N ASN A 125 -6.24 5.86 4.33
CA ASN A 125 -6.27 5.58 5.77
C ASN A 125 -5.63 4.22 6.12
N THR A 126 -5.94 3.18 5.36
CA THR A 126 -5.39 1.84 5.55
C THR A 126 -3.87 1.82 5.47
N PHE A 127 -3.28 2.46 4.45
CA PHE A 127 -1.82 2.45 4.26
C PHE A 127 -1.09 3.24 5.34
N TYR A 128 -1.66 4.36 5.80
CA TYR A 128 -1.09 5.11 6.92
C TYR A 128 -0.95 4.24 8.17
N TYR A 129 -2.03 3.57 8.57
CA TYR A 129 -1.99 2.72 9.77
C TYR A 129 -1.16 1.45 9.59
N MET A 130 -1.13 0.87 8.39
CA MET A 130 -0.24 -0.26 8.09
C MET A 130 1.24 0.15 8.25
N GLU A 131 1.64 1.29 7.70
CA GLU A 131 3.01 1.81 7.82
C GLU A 131 3.35 2.14 9.28
N ALA A 132 2.48 2.87 9.98
CA ALA A 132 2.68 3.25 11.38
C ALA A 132 2.78 2.01 12.30
N ASN A 133 1.90 1.02 12.11
CA ASN A 133 1.92 -0.21 12.90
C ASN A 133 3.17 -1.04 12.59
N THR A 134 3.56 -1.14 11.32
CA THR A 134 4.79 -1.84 10.94
C THR A 134 6.02 -1.20 11.57
N ALA A 135 6.12 0.13 11.51
CA ALA A 135 7.21 0.86 12.16
C ALA A 135 7.23 0.65 13.68
N ALA A 136 6.05 0.65 14.33
CA ALA A 136 5.95 0.38 15.75
C ALA A 136 6.38 -1.06 16.11
N MET A 137 6.00 -2.05 15.30
CA MET A 137 6.40 -3.46 15.48
C MET A 137 7.91 -3.63 15.28
N LEU A 138 8.48 -3.03 14.23
CA LEU A 138 9.93 -3.06 14.00
C LEU A 138 10.69 -2.44 15.16
N LYS A 139 10.21 -1.30 15.68
CA LYS A 139 10.82 -0.64 16.85
C LYS A 139 10.76 -1.50 18.12
N GLN A 140 9.73 -2.35 18.27
CA GLN A 140 9.65 -3.29 19.39
C GLN A 140 10.63 -4.46 19.24
N LEU A 141 10.96 -4.85 18.02
CA LEU A 141 11.95 -5.88 17.72
C LEU A 141 13.39 -5.37 17.80
N ASP A 142 13.61 -4.05 17.75
CA ASP A 142 14.93 -3.41 17.81
C ASP A 142 15.47 -3.45 19.24
N VAL A 143 15.85 -4.63 19.67
CA VAL A 143 16.46 -4.94 20.97
C VAL A 143 17.82 -5.58 20.76
N THR A 144 18.73 -5.35 21.70
CA THR A 144 20.08 -5.93 21.67
C THR A 144 20.25 -6.95 22.78
N TYR A 145 21.00 -8.01 22.50
CA TYR A 145 21.35 -9.07 23.42
C TYR A 145 22.85 -9.07 23.66
N ASP A 146 23.26 -9.17 24.90
CA ASP A 146 24.68 -9.25 25.28
C ASP A 146 25.15 -10.71 25.18
N VAL A 147 25.61 -11.09 23.98
CA VAL A 147 26.16 -12.42 23.71
C VAL A 147 27.65 -12.27 23.37
N PRO A 148 28.55 -12.91 24.15
CA PRO A 148 29.99 -12.82 23.93
C PRO A 148 30.43 -13.40 22.58
N ASP A 149 31.35 -12.73 21.88
CA ASP A 149 31.94 -13.19 20.61
C ASP A 149 32.41 -14.62 20.65
N ILE A 150 33.07 -14.98 21.76
CA ILE A 150 33.65 -16.31 21.92
C ILE A 150 32.61 -17.45 21.85
N GLU A 151 31.40 -17.19 22.33
CA GLU A 151 30.29 -18.19 22.27
C GLU A 151 29.77 -18.32 20.84
N ILE A 152 29.57 -17.19 20.15
CA ILE A 152 29.07 -17.18 18.76
C ILE A 152 30.10 -17.84 17.84
N GLU A 153 31.37 -17.46 17.95
CA GLU A 153 32.45 -18.06 17.13
C GLU A 153 32.64 -19.55 17.40
N ALA A 154 32.49 -20.01 18.64
CA ALA A 154 32.55 -21.43 18.95
C ALA A 154 31.38 -22.20 18.30
N ALA A 155 30.18 -21.61 18.28
CA ALA A 155 29.02 -22.18 17.60
C ALA A 155 29.23 -22.23 16.08
N ILE A 156 29.71 -21.14 15.47
CA ILE A 156 30.03 -21.08 14.03
C ILE A 156 31.03 -22.18 13.66
N ARG A 157 32.19 -22.24 14.33
CA ARG A 157 33.23 -23.27 14.06
C ARG A 157 32.67 -24.72 14.19
N ASN A 158 31.74 -24.95 15.10
CA ASN A 158 31.12 -26.26 15.26
C ASN A 158 30.19 -26.62 14.08
N ILE A 159 29.47 -25.63 13.58
CA ILE A 159 28.57 -25.78 12.41
C ILE A 159 29.41 -25.98 11.15
N GLU A 160 30.42 -25.17 10.89
CA GLU A 160 31.34 -25.26 9.76
C GLU A 160 31.95 -26.67 9.66
N LYS A 161 32.42 -27.20 10.79
CA LYS A 161 32.94 -28.58 10.85
C LYS A 161 31.92 -29.67 10.52
N LYS A 162 30.64 -29.47 10.89
CA LYS A 162 29.58 -30.44 10.63
C LYS A 162 29.08 -30.40 9.20
N THR A 163 29.07 -29.19 8.60
CA THR A 163 28.51 -28.95 7.26
C THR A 163 29.59 -28.99 6.18
N GLU A 164 30.86 -29.04 6.55
CA GLU A 164 32.03 -28.96 5.64
C GLU A 164 32.00 -27.63 4.81
N MET A 165 31.40 -26.56 5.37
CA MET A 165 31.32 -25.23 4.78
C MET A 165 32.13 -24.26 5.63
N GLU A 166 32.83 -23.32 5.00
CA GLU A 166 33.56 -22.25 5.64
C GLU A 166 32.86 -20.92 5.29
N LEU A 167 32.55 -20.12 6.31
CA LEU A 167 31.92 -18.81 6.13
C LEU A 167 32.99 -17.75 5.89
N ASP A 168 32.70 -16.81 4.97
CA ASP A 168 33.55 -15.64 4.82
C ASP A 168 33.37 -14.63 6.00
N GLU A 169 34.24 -13.64 6.08
CA GLU A 169 34.22 -12.65 7.17
C GLU A 169 32.89 -11.91 7.27
N HIS A 170 32.25 -11.55 6.15
CA HIS A 170 30.99 -10.83 6.13
C HIS A 170 29.82 -11.72 6.54
N GLN A 171 29.88 -13.01 6.19
CA GLN A 171 28.88 -14.00 6.62
C GLN A 171 29.00 -14.24 8.13
N VAL A 172 30.22 -14.35 8.67
CA VAL A 172 30.47 -14.46 10.11
C VAL A 172 29.94 -13.22 10.84
N GLU A 173 30.20 -12.02 10.34
CA GLU A 173 29.70 -10.78 10.91
C GLU A 173 28.17 -10.74 10.88
N ALA A 174 27.54 -11.10 9.77
CA ALA A 174 26.09 -11.17 9.66
C ALA A 174 25.46 -12.14 10.68
N VAL A 175 26.11 -13.29 10.95
CA VAL A 175 25.67 -14.24 11.99
C VAL A 175 25.82 -13.62 13.38
N LYS A 176 26.94 -12.94 13.68
CA LYS A 176 27.14 -12.26 14.97
C LYS A 176 26.09 -11.21 15.21
N GLU A 177 25.84 -10.36 14.22
CA GLU A 177 24.81 -9.33 14.31
C GLU A 177 23.40 -9.92 14.43
N ALA A 178 23.09 -11.02 13.72
CA ALA A 178 21.79 -11.70 13.83
C ALA A 178 21.53 -12.31 15.24
N VAL A 179 22.59 -12.75 15.91
CA VAL A 179 22.47 -13.29 17.28
C VAL A 179 22.29 -12.18 18.32
N ARG A 180 22.88 -11.00 18.07
CA ARG A 180 22.89 -9.87 19.00
C ARG A 180 21.70 -8.94 18.87
N ASN A 181 21.10 -8.89 17.69
CA ASN A 181 20.03 -7.94 17.40
C ASN A 181 18.73 -8.65 17.13
N GLY A 182 17.64 -8.18 17.73
CA GLY A 182 16.29 -8.68 17.47
C GLY A 182 15.74 -8.26 16.10
N LEU A 183 16.40 -7.26 15.47
CA LEU A 183 16.11 -6.80 14.11
C LEU A 183 17.43 -6.62 13.35
N LEU A 184 17.57 -7.30 12.23
CA LEU A 184 18.72 -7.17 11.33
C LEU A 184 18.23 -7.10 9.88
N VAL A 185 18.79 -6.17 9.11
CA VAL A 185 18.56 -6.06 7.66
C VAL A 185 19.85 -6.40 6.94
N ILE A 186 19.85 -7.51 6.21
CA ILE A 186 20.98 -7.92 5.37
C ILE A 186 20.64 -7.57 3.93
N THR A 187 21.45 -6.68 3.33
CA THR A 187 21.34 -6.34 1.91
C THR A 187 22.48 -7.03 1.17
N CYS A 188 22.14 -7.91 0.25
CA CYS A 188 23.13 -8.57 -0.61
C CYS A 188 23.01 -8.00 -2.03
N LEU A 189 24.13 -7.55 -2.58
CA LEU A 189 24.26 -7.38 -4.03
C LEU A 189 24.51 -8.77 -4.62
N LEU A 190 23.71 -9.18 -5.60
CA LEU A 190 23.76 -10.47 -6.30
C LEU A 190 25.15 -10.90 -6.82
N TYR A 191 26.13 -10.00 -6.76
CA TYR A 191 27.50 -10.21 -7.24
C TYR A 191 28.50 -10.64 -6.18
N THR A 192 28.08 -10.88 -4.94
CA THR A 192 28.99 -11.24 -3.83
C THR A 192 28.73 -12.61 -3.21
N SER A 193 27.74 -13.36 -3.70
CA SER A 193 27.53 -14.75 -3.28
C SER A 193 27.92 -15.70 -4.40
N ASP A 194 28.79 -16.68 -4.11
CA ASP A 194 29.18 -17.78 -5.00
C ASP A 194 27.98 -18.54 -5.64
N ALA A 195 26.78 -18.39 -5.12
CA ALA A 195 25.57 -18.95 -5.69
C ALA A 195 25.17 -18.33 -7.06
N ALA A 196 25.80 -17.21 -7.47
CA ALA A 196 25.58 -16.61 -8.78
C ALA A 196 26.52 -17.16 -9.86
N ASP A 197 27.66 -17.72 -9.48
CA ASP A 197 28.64 -18.29 -10.43
C ASP A 197 28.26 -19.69 -10.90
N ASP A 198 27.48 -20.44 -10.15
CA ASP A 198 27.00 -21.79 -10.53
C ASP A 198 25.89 -21.77 -11.60
N LEU A 199 25.30 -20.62 -11.93
CA LEU A 199 24.27 -20.49 -12.96
C LEU A 199 24.77 -20.04 -14.34
N ILE A 200 26.08 -19.78 -14.50
CA ILE A 200 26.69 -19.37 -15.79
C ILE A 200 27.56 -20.48 -16.39
N GLY A 201 27.54 -21.65 -15.81
CA GLY A 201 28.30 -22.82 -16.26
C GLY A 201 27.47 -23.80 -17.07
N VAL A 202 26.98 -23.42 -18.30
CA VAL A 202 26.74 -24.32 -19.47
C VAL A 202 26.84 -23.51 -20.74
#